data_59640a85598935c66c81a546f26dc5e1
#
_entry.id   59640a85598935c66c81a546f26dc5e1
#
_cell.length_a   1.000
_cell.length_b   1.000
_cell.length_c   1.000
_cell.angle_alpha   90.00
_cell.angle_beta   90.00
_cell.angle_gamma   90.00
#
_symmetry.space_group_name_H-M   'P 1'
#
loop_
_entity.id
_entity.type
_entity.pdbx_description
1 polymer ?
#
loop_
_entity_poly.entity_id
_entity_poly.type
_entity_poly.pdbx_seq_one_letter_code
_entity_poly.pdbx_strand_id
1 'polypeptide(L)'
;MVTFCKNAGIFLHAIFFLLNQSGAGGAQDNSYNYYYMQIGQDNFIESNTTRCYAKNDQVFGCFDLNYPWTSDHRPVSLFPEDLDKIEPQYILQTRGSSPVVVELSNFNLELTSLNPKKPIYLVTHGYMEGGGIAWINNIARTLLLQEDCNVIIIDWSRGSGPPYTQAVANIRLVGAITAHLLHRISNYTGSLKLDHAHAIGHSLGAHLCGYIGYTLQQKFNITIGRITGLDPAEPHFSKVKPPVRLDRSAAKYVDIIHTDSSQFIRGGLGIVESIGHVDYYPNGGTDQPGCTKGVFQYIKDANGSFFNGVKKYLSCNHIRSHEYFLESITPNPKCKFVTVSCPSFQDFTSGKCFGCGKSRENCLPFGFNGRKYYEKHLGNKWRHTSRIQYLITGEFKPFCKHHYRIVVQVSSSNMSKIHGGEIGQLYFTMHGTTDGRGHKTNPVGFVSGFHEPGGLYMAVVATDSVPHLRAVELEWRYNSSLFNPLTWRILATPRIYLKKITVEALENEESITVCPKWQKPLANGVPQLMIPSYCQYF
;
A
#
# COMPACT_ATOMS: atom_id res chain seq x y z
N MET A 1 21.59 1.67 22.12
CA MET A 1 20.60 1.67 21.01
C MET A 1 19.37 0.80 21.31
N VAL A 2 19.47 -0.26 22.08
CA VAL A 2 18.33 -1.16 22.40
C VAL A 2 17.34 -0.56 23.43
N THR A 3 17.77 0.38 24.24
CA THR A 3 16.93 1.00 25.30
C THR A 3 15.98 2.09 24.78
N PHE A 4 16.27 2.70 23.63
CA PHE A 4 15.42 3.75 23.03
C PHE A 4 14.16 3.21 22.32
N CYS A 5 14.22 1.99 21.77
CA CYS A 5 13.05 1.37 21.11
C CYS A 5 11.93 0.95 22.09
N LYS A 6 12.27 0.62 23.35
CA LYS A 6 11.25 0.29 24.37
C LYS A 6 10.41 1.49 24.79
N ASN A 7 11.00 2.70 24.79
CA ASN A 7 10.30 3.91 25.20
C ASN A 7 9.38 4.48 24.10
N ALA A 8 9.64 4.22 22.82
CA ALA A 8 8.77 4.66 21.72
C ALA A 8 7.40 3.95 21.73
N GLY A 9 7.37 2.67 22.07
CA GLY A 9 6.13 1.90 22.21
C GLY A 9 5.25 2.37 23.37
N ILE A 10 5.87 2.76 24.48
CA ILE A 10 5.15 3.31 25.66
C ILE A 10 4.62 4.72 25.34
N PHE A 11 5.35 5.52 24.58
CA PHE A 11 4.93 6.86 24.18
C PHE A 11 3.75 6.82 23.19
N LEU A 12 3.74 5.86 22.27
CA LEU A 12 2.63 5.62 21.35
C LEU A 12 1.35 5.18 22.09
N HIS A 13 1.48 4.32 23.10
CA HIS A 13 0.36 3.95 23.97
C HIS A 13 -0.18 5.14 24.77
N ALA A 14 0.69 6.02 25.26
CA ALA A 14 0.30 7.21 26.01
C ALA A 14 -0.42 8.24 25.13
N ILE A 15 0.04 8.46 23.88
CA ILE A 15 -0.62 9.38 22.94
C ILE A 15 -1.98 8.81 22.51
N PHE A 16 -2.09 7.50 22.27
CA PHE A 16 -3.36 6.86 21.95
C PHE A 16 -4.33 6.86 23.13
N PHE A 17 -3.81 6.70 24.36
CA PHE A 17 -4.60 6.76 25.60
C PHE A 17 -5.09 8.19 25.91
N LEU A 18 -4.26 9.21 25.68
CA LEU A 18 -4.64 10.62 25.84
C LEU A 18 -5.67 11.07 24.80
N LEU A 19 -5.61 10.54 23.58
CA LEU A 19 -6.63 10.81 22.55
C LEU A 19 -7.96 10.09 22.83
N ASN A 20 -7.95 9.01 23.63
CA ASN A 20 -9.15 8.28 24.04
C ASN A 20 -9.79 8.79 25.34
N GLN A 21 -9.06 9.53 26.20
CA GLN A 21 -9.58 9.96 27.50
C GLN A 21 -10.39 11.27 27.49
N SER A 22 -10.43 12.00 26.38
CA SER A 22 -11.19 13.26 26.30
C SER A 22 -12.72 13.09 26.09
N GLY A 23 -13.28 11.93 26.38
CA GLY A 23 -14.69 11.62 26.12
C GLY A 23 -15.46 10.93 27.26
N ALA A 24 -14.94 10.88 28.47
CA ALA A 24 -15.64 10.27 29.61
C ALA A 24 -16.33 11.31 30.49
N GLY A 25 -17.58 11.63 30.18
CA GLY A 25 -18.42 12.45 31.05
C GLY A 25 -19.86 12.46 30.56
N GLY A 26 -20.69 11.52 31.05
CA GLY A 26 -22.12 11.51 30.74
C GLY A 26 -22.86 10.43 31.52
N ALA A 27 -23.68 10.85 32.47
CA ALA A 27 -24.37 10.08 33.49
C ALA A 27 -25.25 8.93 32.96
N GLN A 28 -25.33 7.87 33.76
CA GLN A 28 -26.32 6.81 33.65
C GLN A 28 -27.72 7.37 33.91
N ASP A 29 -28.63 7.12 32.99
CA ASP A 29 -30.05 7.15 33.24
C ASP A 29 -30.67 5.81 32.79
N ASN A 30 -31.15 5.03 33.78
CA ASN A 30 -31.79 3.75 33.56
C ASN A 30 -33.29 3.97 33.41
N SER A 31 -33.80 4.11 32.22
CA SER A 31 -35.22 3.91 31.93
C SER A 31 -35.42 3.11 30.67
N TYR A 32 -35.96 1.89 30.81
CA TYR A 32 -36.33 1.01 29.72
C TYR A 32 -37.57 1.58 29.01
N ASN A 33 -37.37 2.21 27.87
CA ASN A 33 -38.46 2.54 26.96
C ASN A 33 -38.24 1.85 25.62
N TYR A 34 -39.13 0.91 25.28
CA TYR A 34 -39.23 0.34 23.94
C TYR A 34 -39.98 1.31 23.05
N TYR A 35 -39.30 1.87 22.06
CA TYR A 35 -39.94 2.65 21.01
C TYR A 35 -40.16 1.78 19.78
N TYR A 36 -41.42 1.67 19.34
CA TYR A 36 -41.75 1.08 18.04
C TYR A 36 -41.72 2.19 16.98
N MET A 37 -40.81 2.12 16.03
CA MET A 37 -40.87 2.91 14.82
C MET A 37 -41.57 2.08 13.72
N GLN A 38 -42.83 2.44 13.40
CA GLN A 38 -43.51 1.92 12.21
C GLN A 38 -43.07 2.71 10.98
N ILE A 39 -42.15 2.17 10.20
CA ILE A 39 -41.80 2.69 8.88
C ILE A 39 -41.80 1.51 7.91
N GLY A 40 -42.88 1.42 7.12
CA GLY A 40 -43.05 0.30 6.16
C GLY A 40 -43.29 -1.07 6.81
N GLN A 41 -43.44 -2.12 6.03
CA GLN A 41 -43.84 -3.45 6.50
C GLN A 41 -42.81 -4.19 7.39
N ASP A 42 -41.67 -3.61 7.73
CA ASP A 42 -40.68 -4.23 8.62
C ASP A 42 -40.76 -3.60 10.03
N ASN A 43 -41.16 -4.38 11.01
CA ASN A 43 -41.09 -4.02 12.44
C ASN A 43 -39.65 -4.11 12.91
N PHE A 44 -38.98 -2.98 13.10
CA PHE A 44 -37.62 -2.94 13.68
C PHE A 44 -37.71 -2.88 15.20
N ILE A 45 -37.11 -3.85 15.88
CA ILE A 45 -37.03 -3.90 17.35
C ILE A 45 -35.67 -3.34 17.76
N GLU A 46 -35.68 -2.17 18.37
CA GLU A 46 -34.48 -1.64 19.05
C GLU A 46 -34.31 -2.31 20.44
N SER A 47 -33.07 -2.55 20.80
CA SER A 47 -32.69 -3.12 22.09
C SER A 47 -31.43 -2.42 22.61
N ASN A 48 -31.01 -2.74 23.83
CA ASN A 48 -29.74 -2.24 24.38
C ASN A 48 -28.52 -2.63 23.52
N THR A 49 -28.64 -3.62 22.65
CA THR A 49 -27.56 -4.10 21.77
C THR A 49 -27.83 -3.87 20.30
N THR A 50 -28.98 -3.31 19.91
CA THR A 50 -29.33 -3.07 18.51
C THR A 50 -29.99 -1.70 18.36
N ARG A 51 -29.44 -0.85 17.45
CA ARG A 51 -29.97 0.48 17.13
C ARG A 51 -30.20 0.61 15.63
N CYS A 52 -31.36 1.14 15.24
CA CYS A 52 -31.73 1.36 13.86
C CYS A 52 -31.60 2.83 13.46
N TYR A 53 -31.21 3.09 12.21
CA TYR A 53 -31.01 4.44 11.68
C TYR A 53 -31.86 4.66 10.45
N ALA A 54 -32.62 5.75 10.48
CA ALA A 54 -33.48 6.16 9.38
C ALA A 54 -33.49 7.71 9.24
N LYS A 55 -33.76 8.20 8.04
CA LYS A 55 -33.98 9.63 7.76
C LYS A 55 -34.94 9.76 6.57
N ASN A 56 -35.98 10.61 6.71
CA ASN A 56 -36.96 10.89 5.65
C ASN A 56 -37.53 9.59 5.03
N ASP A 57 -38.12 8.73 5.86
CA ASP A 57 -38.70 7.42 5.51
C ASP A 57 -37.74 6.40 4.89
N GLN A 58 -36.45 6.71 4.79
CA GLN A 58 -35.41 5.78 4.35
C GLN A 58 -34.70 5.14 5.52
N VAL A 59 -34.81 3.82 5.67
CA VAL A 59 -34.10 3.03 6.68
C VAL A 59 -32.77 2.58 6.11
N PHE A 60 -31.66 2.96 6.79
CA PHE A 60 -30.30 2.57 6.40
C PHE A 60 -29.89 1.21 6.98
N GLY A 61 -30.55 0.78 8.05
CA GLY A 61 -30.34 -0.51 8.68
C GLY A 61 -30.27 -0.46 10.19
N CYS A 62 -30.25 -1.63 10.81
CA CYS A 62 -30.05 -1.81 12.24
C CYS A 62 -28.64 -2.32 12.51
N PHE A 63 -27.97 -1.78 13.52
CA PHE A 63 -26.58 -2.03 13.87
C PHE A 63 -26.51 -2.72 15.21
N ASP A 64 -25.94 -3.90 15.23
CA ASP A 64 -25.79 -4.75 16.39
C ASP A 64 -24.40 -4.52 17.04
N LEU A 65 -24.34 -4.61 18.37
CA LEU A 65 -23.12 -4.60 19.16
C LEU A 65 -22.65 -6.01 19.56
N ASN A 66 -23.49 -7.04 19.40
CA ASN A 66 -23.11 -8.41 19.70
C ASN A 66 -22.03 -8.93 18.75
N TYR A 67 -21.47 -10.12 19.07
CA TYR A 67 -20.53 -10.80 18.18
C TYR A 67 -21.11 -10.91 16.76
N PRO A 68 -20.34 -10.61 15.72
CA PRO A 68 -18.90 -10.37 15.69
C PRO A 68 -18.47 -8.89 15.83
N TRP A 69 -19.39 -7.96 16.06
CA TRP A 69 -19.12 -6.52 16.08
C TRP A 69 -18.35 -6.08 17.33
N THR A 70 -18.58 -6.74 18.47
CA THR A 70 -17.79 -6.63 19.69
C THR A 70 -17.20 -7.99 20.02
N SER A 71 -15.89 -8.03 20.28
CA SER A 71 -15.12 -9.22 20.63
C SER A 71 -13.81 -8.83 21.33
N ASP A 72 -13.04 -9.80 21.86
CA ASP A 72 -11.75 -9.57 22.49
C ASP A 72 -10.75 -8.87 21.53
N HIS A 73 -10.80 -9.20 20.25
CA HIS A 73 -9.97 -8.55 19.22
C HIS A 73 -10.55 -7.22 18.72
N ARG A 74 -11.80 -6.94 19.06
CA ARG A 74 -12.52 -5.71 18.71
C ARG A 74 -13.36 -5.24 19.89
N PRO A 75 -12.77 -4.65 20.92
CA PRO A 75 -13.51 -4.16 22.10
C PRO A 75 -14.18 -2.79 21.79
N VAL A 76 -15.08 -2.78 20.79
CA VAL A 76 -15.82 -1.60 20.36
C VAL A 76 -17.31 -1.83 20.60
N SER A 77 -17.79 -1.45 21.80
CA SER A 77 -19.20 -1.53 22.20
C SER A 77 -19.89 -0.16 22.03
N LEU A 78 -19.77 0.43 20.84
CA LEU A 78 -20.34 1.73 20.51
C LEU A 78 -21.22 1.61 19.27
N PHE A 79 -22.41 2.22 19.35
CA PHE A 79 -23.21 2.48 18.16
C PHE A 79 -22.59 3.61 17.32
N PRO A 80 -22.82 3.64 16.02
CA PRO A 80 -22.61 4.86 15.25
C PRO A 80 -23.30 6.05 15.90
N GLU A 81 -22.74 7.24 15.77
CA GLU A 81 -23.39 8.47 16.19
C GLU A 81 -24.60 8.76 15.31
N ASP A 82 -25.44 9.70 15.75
CA ASP A 82 -26.63 10.10 15.00
C ASP A 82 -26.26 10.68 13.63
N LEU A 83 -27.16 10.46 12.67
CA LEU A 83 -27.01 10.92 11.29
C LEU A 83 -26.68 12.41 11.17
N ASP A 84 -27.33 13.24 11.98
CA ASP A 84 -27.13 14.70 11.97
C ASP A 84 -25.76 15.09 12.57
N LYS A 85 -25.15 14.22 13.35
CA LYS A 85 -23.80 14.43 13.89
C LYS A 85 -22.72 14.01 12.90
N ILE A 86 -22.86 12.84 12.26
CA ILE A 86 -21.91 12.36 11.23
C ILE A 86 -22.06 13.14 9.93
N GLU A 87 -23.28 13.33 9.46
CA GLU A 87 -23.68 14.05 8.24
C GLU A 87 -22.69 13.89 7.08
N PRO A 88 -22.56 12.68 6.52
CA PRO A 88 -21.62 12.45 5.44
C PRO A 88 -22.02 13.25 4.20
N GLN A 89 -21.03 13.90 3.58
CA GLN A 89 -21.21 14.65 2.35
C GLN A 89 -20.68 13.88 1.15
N TYR A 90 -21.36 14.01 0.02
CA TYR A 90 -20.99 13.35 -1.24
C TYR A 90 -20.70 14.40 -2.29
N ILE A 91 -19.44 14.56 -2.65
CA ILE A 91 -18.98 15.59 -3.59
C ILE A 91 -18.74 14.93 -4.94
N LEU A 92 -19.66 15.17 -5.88
CA LEU A 92 -19.54 14.69 -7.26
C LEU A 92 -18.61 15.61 -8.05
N GLN A 93 -17.66 15.01 -8.73
CA GLN A 93 -16.77 15.66 -9.69
C GLN A 93 -16.86 14.94 -11.03
N THR A 94 -16.99 15.69 -12.11
CA THR A 94 -16.97 15.18 -13.48
C THR A 94 -16.08 16.06 -14.35
N ARG A 95 -15.66 15.56 -15.52
CA ARG A 95 -14.80 16.33 -16.43
C ARG A 95 -15.51 17.58 -16.94
N GLY A 96 -14.89 18.74 -16.75
CA GLY A 96 -15.39 20.02 -17.26
C GLY A 96 -16.50 20.67 -16.44
N SER A 97 -16.90 20.10 -15.30
CA SER A 97 -17.91 20.67 -14.41
C SER A 97 -17.32 21.01 -13.05
N SER A 98 -17.89 22.01 -12.38
CA SER A 98 -17.56 22.32 -11.00
C SER A 98 -18.05 21.19 -10.07
N PRO A 99 -17.36 20.93 -8.94
CA PRO A 99 -17.81 19.98 -7.94
C PRO A 99 -19.20 20.34 -7.41
N VAL A 100 -20.06 19.33 -7.23
CA VAL A 100 -21.43 19.49 -6.72
C VAL A 100 -21.61 18.56 -5.52
N VAL A 101 -22.21 19.09 -4.43
CA VAL A 101 -22.63 18.27 -3.30
C VAL A 101 -23.93 17.56 -3.67
N VAL A 102 -23.93 16.22 -3.58
CA VAL A 102 -25.09 15.37 -3.83
C VAL A 102 -25.84 15.16 -2.52
N GLU A 103 -27.07 15.65 -2.44
CA GLU A 103 -27.92 15.45 -1.27
C GLU A 103 -28.62 14.09 -1.29
N LEU A 104 -28.66 13.42 -0.13
CA LEU A 104 -29.34 12.14 0.03
C LEU A 104 -30.86 12.25 -0.14
N SER A 105 -31.43 13.34 0.35
CA SER A 105 -32.90 13.55 0.38
C SER A 105 -33.48 13.94 -0.97
N ASN A 106 -32.76 14.72 -1.77
CA ASN A 106 -33.23 15.34 -3.01
C ASN A 106 -32.29 15.04 -4.19
N PHE A 107 -31.87 13.77 -4.35
CA PHE A 107 -31.08 13.43 -5.52
C PHE A 107 -31.91 13.66 -6.80
N ASN A 108 -31.57 14.70 -7.51
CA ASN A 108 -32.10 14.99 -8.85
C ASN A 108 -30.95 14.93 -9.85
N LEU A 109 -30.99 13.93 -10.73
CA LEU A 109 -29.96 13.72 -11.75
C LEU A 109 -29.81 14.92 -12.69
N GLU A 110 -30.93 15.60 -13.01
CA GLU A 110 -30.94 16.76 -13.89
C GLU A 110 -30.19 17.97 -13.32
N LEU A 111 -30.05 18.04 -11.99
CA LEU A 111 -29.27 19.08 -11.30
C LEU A 111 -27.81 18.71 -11.12
N THR A 112 -27.37 17.53 -11.59
CA THR A 112 -26.02 17.05 -11.44
C THR A 112 -25.36 16.82 -12.81
N SER A 113 -24.03 16.87 -12.83
CA SER A 113 -23.24 16.52 -14.02
C SER A 113 -22.98 15.00 -14.15
N LEU A 114 -23.61 14.15 -13.32
CA LEU A 114 -23.42 12.71 -13.32
C LEU A 114 -23.88 12.10 -14.65
N ASN A 115 -22.99 11.33 -15.29
CA ASN A 115 -23.32 10.53 -16.47
C ASN A 115 -23.35 9.05 -16.10
N PRO A 116 -24.55 8.43 -16.02
CA PRO A 116 -24.69 7.05 -15.56
C PRO A 116 -24.12 5.99 -16.53
N LYS A 117 -23.75 6.37 -17.75
CA LYS A 117 -23.10 5.49 -18.72
C LYS A 117 -21.59 5.43 -18.57
N LYS A 118 -21.01 6.31 -17.76
CA LYS A 118 -19.56 6.38 -17.50
C LYS A 118 -19.17 5.63 -16.24
N PRO A 119 -17.89 5.21 -16.11
CA PRO A 119 -17.38 4.63 -14.87
C PRO A 119 -17.63 5.54 -13.67
N ILE A 120 -17.85 4.94 -12.51
CA ILE A 120 -17.98 5.66 -11.25
C ILE A 120 -16.89 5.22 -10.27
N TYR A 121 -16.21 6.21 -9.71
CA TYR A 121 -15.20 6.06 -8.66
C TYR A 121 -15.71 6.69 -7.38
N LEU A 122 -15.49 6.00 -6.26
CA LEU A 122 -15.72 6.50 -4.92
C LEU A 122 -14.36 6.66 -4.26
N VAL A 123 -14.10 7.80 -3.61
CA VAL A 123 -12.84 8.04 -2.89
C VAL A 123 -13.16 8.51 -1.48
N THR A 124 -12.57 7.86 -0.46
CA THR A 124 -12.86 8.20 0.94
C THR A 124 -11.62 8.18 1.81
N HIS A 125 -11.62 9.08 2.79
CA HIS A 125 -10.52 9.32 3.73
C HIS A 125 -10.58 8.41 4.96
N GLY A 126 -9.53 8.49 5.79
CA GLY A 126 -9.38 7.77 7.04
C GLY A 126 -9.70 8.61 8.29
N TYR A 127 -9.13 8.19 9.42
CA TYR A 127 -9.26 8.82 10.72
C TYR A 127 -8.62 10.21 10.76
N MET A 128 -9.32 11.19 11.33
CA MET A 128 -8.88 12.60 11.44
C MET A 128 -8.54 13.27 10.10
N GLU A 129 -9.18 12.83 9.03
CA GLU A 129 -9.08 13.41 7.70
C GLU A 129 -10.44 13.95 7.24
N GLY A 130 -10.50 14.52 6.05
CA GLY A 130 -11.73 15.02 5.41
C GLY A 130 -11.65 15.01 3.90
N GLY A 131 -12.78 15.16 3.21
CA GLY A 131 -12.90 15.10 1.75
C GLY A 131 -12.12 16.18 1.00
N GLY A 132 -11.76 17.28 1.67
CA GLY A 132 -10.94 18.35 1.10
C GLY A 132 -9.43 18.10 1.11
N ILE A 133 -8.95 16.99 1.67
CA ILE A 133 -7.51 16.70 1.78
C ILE A 133 -6.86 16.52 0.40
N ALA A 134 -5.62 16.99 0.27
CA ALA A 134 -4.93 17.08 -1.02
C ALA A 134 -4.83 15.75 -1.79
N TRP A 135 -4.56 14.64 -1.11
CA TRP A 135 -4.39 13.36 -1.78
C TRP A 135 -5.69 12.85 -2.43
N ILE A 136 -6.87 13.06 -1.81
CA ILE A 136 -8.18 12.72 -2.39
C ILE A 136 -8.42 13.54 -3.66
N ASN A 137 -8.23 14.85 -3.57
CA ASN A 137 -8.42 15.75 -4.72
C ASN A 137 -7.44 15.41 -5.86
N ASN A 138 -6.20 15.02 -5.54
CA ASN A 138 -5.23 14.58 -6.54
C ASN A 138 -5.65 13.27 -7.22
N ILE A 139 -6.17 12.28 -6.47
CA ILE A 139 -6.70 11.04 -7.06
C ILE A 139 -7.90 11.36 -7.95
N ALA A 140 -8.88 12.13 -7.46
CA ALA A 140 -10.06 12.50 -8.23
C ALA A 140 -9.68 13.22 -9.54
N ARG A 141 -8.84 14.24 -9.45
CA ARG A 141 -8.33 14.98 -10.61
C ARG A 141 -7.59 14.08 -11.60
N THR A 142 -6.74 13.17 -11.11
CA THR A 142 -5.96 12.28 -11.97
C THR A 142 -6.86 11.28 -12.68
N LEU A 143 -7.87 10.72 -12.01
CA LEU A 143 -8.87 9.87 -12.64
C LEU A 143 -9.62 10.59 -13.76
N LEU A 144 -10.08 11.82 -13.50
CA LEU A 144 -10.79 12.65 -14.50
C LEU A 144 -9.91 13.04 -15.69
N LEU A 145 -8.59 13.14 -15.51
CA LEU A 145 -7.65 13.35 -16.61
C LEU A 145 -7.46 12.08 -17.45
N GLN A 146 -7.39 10.91 -16.80
CA GLN A 146 -7.14 9.63 -17.48
C GLN A 146 -8.34 9.15 -18.28
N GLU A 147 -9.54 9.25 -17.73
CA GLU A 147 -10.75 8.82 -18.40
C GLU A 147 -11.94 9.73 -18.09
N ASP A 148 -12.93 9.71 -18.97
CA ASP A 148 -14.18 10.43 -18.77
C ASP A 148 -15.09 9.61 -17.84
N CYS A 149 -15.13 10.00 -16.55
CA CYS A 149 -15.75 9.26 -15.46
C CYS A 149 -16.49 10.17 -14.48
N ASN A 150 -17.21 9.56 -13.56
CA ASN A 150 -17.79 10.22 -12.39
C ASN A 150 -16.91 9.89 -11.17
N VAL A 151 -16.57 10.89 -10.37
CA VAL A 151 -15.87 10.69 -9.10
C VAL A 151 -16.74 11.24 -7.97
N ILE A 152 -17.09 10.42 -7.00
CA ILE A 152 -17.78 10.83 -5.77
C ILE A 152 -16.80 10.75 -4.62
N ILE A 153 -16.48 11.88 -4.01
CA ILE A 153 -15.73 11.95 -2.76
C ILE A 153 -16.72 11.77 -1.62
N ILE A 154 -16.44 10.80 -0.75
CA ILE A 154 -17.21 10.55 0.47
C ILE A 154 -16.50 11.28 1.60
N ASP A 155 -17.03 12.40 2.02
CA ASP A 155 -16.55 13.18 3.15
C ASP A 155 -17.37 12.86 4.40
N TRP A 156 -16.74 12.18 5.36
CA TRP A 156 -17.32 11.86 6.66
C TRP A 156 -16.53 12.49 7.81
N SER A 157 -15.90 13.64 7.54
CA SER A 157 -15.00 14.34 8.46
C SER A 157 -15.63 14.64 9.82
N ARG A 158 -16.94 14.90 9.88
CA ARG A 158 -17.66 15.12 11.15
C ARG A 158 -17.72 13.86 12.03
N GLY A 159 -17.65 12.66 11.42
CA GLY A 159 -17.65 11.37 12.11
C GLY A 159 -16.28 10.70 12.20
N SER A 160 -15.22 11.28 11.63
CA SER A 160 -13.88 10.69 11.54
C SER A 160 -12.93 11.11 12.67
N GLY A 161 -13.37 11.98 13.58
CA GLY A 161 -12.57 12.53 14.66
C GLY A 161 -12.47 11.62 15.90
N PRO A 162 -11.75 12.07 16.92
CA PRO A 162 -11.60 11.34 18.18
C PRO A 162 -12.94 11.23 18.95
N PRO A 163 -13.11 10.14 19.76
CA PRO A 163 -12.16 9.05 19.94
C PRO A 163 -12.16 8.06 18.77
N TYR A 164 -11.04 7.37 18.55
CA TYR A 164 -10.87 6.43 17.42
C TYR A 164 -11.94 5.33 17.37
N THR A 165 -12.31 4.79 18.53
CA THR A 165 -13.36 3.76 18.64
C THR A 165 -14.72 4.24 18.14
N GLN A 166 -15.04 5.52 18.32
CA GLN A 166 -16.27 6.11 17.78
C GLN A 166 -16.20 6.23 16.25
N ALA A 167 -15.08 6.67 15.70
CA ALA A 167 -14.87 6.69 14.24
C ALA A 167 -14.98 5.29 13.63
N VAL A 168 -14.44 4.26 14.33
CA VAL A 168 -14.59 2.84 13.96
C VAL A 168 -16.07 2.37 13.96
N ALA A 169 -16.89 2.88 14.86
CA ALA A 169 -18.34 2.60 14.86
C ALA A 169 -19.04 3.35 13.71
N ASN A 170 -18.70 4.61 13.50
CA ASN A 170 -19.36 5.50 12.53
C ASN A 170 -19.24 5.02 11.09
N ILE A 171 -18.09 4.44 10.69
CA ILE A 171 -17.91 3.97 9.29
C ILE A 171 -18.90 2.90 8.87
N ARG A 172 -19.50 2.15 9.81
CA ARG A 172 -20.56 1.16 9.49
C ARG A 172 -21.79 1.87 8.93
N LEU A 173 -22.23 2.94 9.59
CA LEU A 173 -23.40 3.72 9.16
C LEU A 173 -23.10 4.50 7.88
N VAL A 174 -21.94 5.15 7.77
CA VAL A 174 -21.53 5.86 6.54
C VAL A 174 -21.49 4.91 5.35
N GLY A 175 -20.98 3.70 5.54
CA GLY A 175 -20.98 2.67 4.50
C GLY A 175 -22.39 2.27 4.05
N ALA A 176 -23.31 2.09 5.01
CA ALA A 176 -24.71 1.77 4.71
C ALA A 176 -25.41 2.92 3.96
N ILE A 177 -25.26 4.17 4.43
CA ILE A 177 -25.81 5.36 3.77
C ILE A 177 -25.30 5.46 2.33
N THR A 178 -23.99 5.28 2.13
CA THR A 178 -23.38 5.33 0.80
C THR A 178 -23.93 4.24 -0.13
N ALA A 179 -24.14 3.02 0.38
CA ALA A 179 -24.73 1.93 -0.39
C ALA A 179 -26.16 2.26 -0.84
N HIS A 180 -26.97 2.84 0.05
CA HIS A 180 -28.32 3.31 -0.29
C HIS A 180 -28.30 4.42 -1.34
N LEU A 181 -27.38 5.40 -1.24
CA LEU A 181 -27.20 6.43 -2.26
C LEU A 181 -26.87 5.83 -3.62
N LEU A 182 -25.91 4.92 -3.69
CA LEU A 182 -25.52 4.26 -4.94
C LEU A 182 -26.64 3.45 -5.56
N HIS A 183 -27.39 2.70 -4.74
CA HIS A 183 -28.55 1.95 -5.19
C HIS A 183 -29.63 2.89 -5.74
N ARG A 184 -29.92 4.01 -5.05
CA ARG A 184 -30.88 5.00 -5.51
C ARG A 184 -30.46 5.63 -6.85
N ILE A 185 -29.19 6.01 -7.00
CA ILE A 185 -28.65 6.53 -8.28
C ILE A 185 -28.80 5.48 -9.38
N SER A 186 -28.46 4.23 -9.10
CA SER A 186 -28.57 3.13 -10.07
C SER A 186 -30.01 2.90 -10.53
N ASN A 187 -30.96 2.86 -9.60
CA ASN A 187 -32.38 2.70 -9.90
C ASN A 187 -32.96 3.88 -10.66
N TYR A 188 -32.66 5.11 -10.22
CA TYR A 188 -33.15 6.33 -10.87
C TYR A 188 -32.67 6.43 -12.31
N THR A 189 -31.42 6.07 -12.58
CA THR A 189 -30.81 6.18 -13.89
C THR A 189 -31.11 4.98 -14.80
N GLY A 190 -31.42 3.81 -14.22
CA GLY A 190 -31.60 2.54 -14.93
C GLY A 190 -30.38 2.03 -15.70
N SER A 191 -29.31 2.81 -15.75
CA SER A 191 -28.11 2.54 -16.59
C SER A 191 -26.80 2.50 -15.83
N LEU A 192 -26.72 3.02 -14.61
CA LEU A 192 -25.51 2.95 -13.79
C LEU A 192 -25.27 1.52 -13.32
N LYS A 193 -24.18 0.93 -13.79
CA LYS A 193 -23.79 -0.44 -13.44
C LYS A 193 -22.81 -0.45 -12.28
N LEU A 194 -23.29 -0.72 -11.06
CA LEU A 194 -22.46 -0.76 -9.85
C LEU A 194 -21.43 -1.89 -9.86
N ASP A 195 -21.62 -2.90 -10.69
CA ASP A 195 -20.65 -3.97 -10.92
C ASP A 195 -19.39 -3.52 -11.70
N HIS A 196 -19.38 -2.29 -12.20
CA HIS A 196 -18.22 -1.59 -12.76
C HIS A 196 -17.73 -0.45 -11.85
N ALA A 197 -18.42 -0.16 -10.75
CA ALA A 197 -17.99 0.87 -9.80
C ALA A 197 -16.70 0.45 -9.07
N HIS A 198 -15.85 1.44 -8.73
CA HIS A 198 -14.61 1.25 -8.02
C HIS A 198 -14.55 2.16 -6.77
N ALA A 199 -14.53 1.56 -5.58
CA ALA A 199 -14.37 2.28 -4.33
C ALA A 199 -12.90 2.22 -3.86
N ILE A 200 -12.35 3.37 -3.48
CA ILE A 200 -10.96 3.58 -3.08
C ILE A 200 -10.97 4.21 -1.68
N GLY A 201 -10.45 3.51 -0.69
CA GLY A 201 -10.45 4.00 0.69
C GLY A 201 -9.10 3.85 1.37
N HIS A 202 -8.70 4.85 2.14
CA HIS A 202 -7.47 4.86 2.92
C HIS A 202 -7.75 4.59 4.40
N SER A 203 -6.94 3.75 5.06
CA SER A 203 -7.03 3.52 6.51
C SER A 203 -8.44 3.03 6.93
N LEU A 204 -9.15 3.73 7.81
CA LEU A 204 -10.57 3.46 8.15
C LEU A 204 -11.48 3.52 6.91
N GLY A 205 -11.18 4.38 5.93
CA GLY A 205 -11.92 4.47 4.67
C GLY A 205 -11.88 3.18 3.86
N ALA A 206 -10.84 2.37 3.97
CA ALA A 206 -10.78 1.05 3.33
C ALA A 206 -11.85 0.10 3.89
N HIS A 207 -12.03 0.07 5.21
CA HIS A 207 -13.10 -0.72 5.84
C HIS A 207 -14.48 -0.15 5.57
N LEU A 208 -14.62 1.19 5.47
CA LEU A 208 -15.84 1.84 5.03
C LEU A 208 -16.23 1.35 3.62
N CYS A 209 -15.30 1.26 2.68
CA CYS A 209 -15.57 0.67 1.36
C CYS A 209 -16.03 -0.79 1.45
N GLY A 210 -15.50 -1.57 2.40
CA GLY A 210 -15.97 -2.92 2.71
C GLY A 210 -17.45 -2.91 3.14
N TYR A 211 -17.84 -2.01 4.03
CA TYR A 211 -19.24 -1.87 4.47
C TYR A 211 -20.19 -1.44 3.36
N ILE A 212 -19.74 -0.59 2.42
CA ILE A 212 -20.50 -0.29 1.20
C ILE A 212 -20.78 -1.57 0.43
N GLY A 213 -19.75 -2.38 0.17
CA GLY A 213 -19.87 -3.64 -0.57
C GLY A 213 -20.81 -4.63 0.11
N TYR A 214 -20.65 -4.85 1.41
CA TYR A 214 -21.52 -5.77 2.18
C TYR A 214 -22.98 -5.31 2.22
N THR A 215 -23.22 -4.01 2.41
CA THR A 215 -24.58 -3.47 2.42
C THR A 215 -25.24 -3.59 1.05
N LEU A 216 -24.52 -3.32 -0.04
CA LEU A 216 -25.03 -3.52 -1.40
C LEU A 216 -25.42 -4.98 -1.65
N GLN A 217 -24.62 -5.94 -1.19
CA GLN A 217 -24.91 -7.37 -1.34
C GLN A 217 -26.11 -7.79 -0.49
N GLN A 218 -26.13 -7.43 0.79
CA GLN A 218 -27.12 -7.92 1.74
C GLN A 218 -28.50 -7.28 1.53
N LYS A 219 -28.56 -5.99 1.19
CA LYS A 219 -29.81 -5.25 1.06
C LYS A 219 -30.36 -5.22 -0.36
N PHE A 220 -29.46 -5.23 -1.37
CA PHE A 220 -29.87 -4.99 -2.75
C PHE A 220 -29.46 -6.10 -3.71
N ASN A 221 -28.77 -7.15 -3.22
CA ASN A 221 -28.25 -8.25 -4.05
C ASN A 221 -27.33 -7.75 -5.19
N ILE A 222 -26.56 -6.69 -4.93
CA ILE A 222 -25.63 -6.06 -5.87
C ILE A 222 -24.19 -6.26 -5.37
N THR A 223 -23.33 -6.77 -6.23
CA THR A 223 -21.89 -6.86 -5.94
C THR A 223 -21.15 -5.75 -6.67
N ILE A 224 -20.53 -4.83 -5.91
CA ILE A 224 -19.70 -3.75 -6.47
C ILE A 224 -18.51 -4.31 -7.25
N GLY A 225 -18.07 -3.58 -8.28
CA GLY A 225 -17.04 -4.08 -9.20
C GLY A 225 -15.65 -4.20 -8.61
N ARG A 226 -15.16 -3.16 -7.90
CA ARG A 226 -13.82 -3.15 -7.31
C ARG A 226 -13.78 -2.37 -6.01
N ILE A 227 -12.99 -2.85 -5.05
CA ILE A 227 -12.55 -2.07 -3.89
C ILE A 227 -11.02 -2.10 -3.84
N THR A 228 -10.41 -0.92 -3.73
CA THR A 228 -8.98 -0.78 -3.42
C THR A 228 -8.81 -0.25 -2.01
N GLY A 229 -8.22 -1.06 -1.13
CA GLY A 229 -7.84 -0.67 0.23
C GLY A 229 -6.41 -0.13 0.25
N LEU A 230 -6.26 1.14 0.59
CA LEU A 230 -4.98 1.81 0.74
C LEU A 230 -4.57 1.75 2.20
N ASP A 231 -3.69 0.82 2.54
CA ASP A 231 -3.21 0.52 3.89
C ASP A 231 -4.35 0.48 4.93
N PRO A 232 -5.25 -0.53 4.83
CA PRO A 232 -6.42 -0.62 5.72
C PRO A 232 -5.99 -0.63 7.18
N ALA A 233 -6.72 0.10 8.04
CA ALA A 233 -6.38 0.26 9.45
C ALA A 233 -6.29 -1.08 10.21
N GLU A 234 -5.25 -1.31 11.03
CA GLU A 234 -5.11 -2.50 11.88
C GLU A 234 -5.98 -2.44 13.14
N PRO A 235 -5.97 -1.35 13.95
CA PRO A 235 -6.64 -1.36 15.26
C PRO A 235 -8.13 -1.67 15.14
N HIS A 236 -8.59 -2.71 15.86
CA HIS A 236 -9.94 -3.25 15.84
C HIS A 236 -10.38 -4.00 14.57
N PHE A 237 -9.46 -4.23 13.60
CA PHE A 237 -9.75 -4.95 12.36
C PHE A 237 -8.84 -6.15 12.12
N SER A 238 -7.72 -6.26 12.84
CA SER A 238 -6.87 -7.45 12.84
C SER A 238 -7.54 -8.61 13.58
N LYS A 239 -7.34 -9.85 13.09
CA LYS A 239 -7.86 -11.10 13.67
C LYS A 239 -9.39 -11.18 13.78
N VAL A 240 -10.12 -10.33 13.07
CA VAL A 240 -11.58 -10.39 12.97
C VAL A 240 -12.01 -10.91 11.60
N LYS A 241 -13.20 -11.52 11.55
CA LYS A 241 -13.75 -12.08 10.31
C LYS A 241 -14.67 -11.09 9.59
N PRO A 242 -14.89 -11.23 8.27
CA PRO A 242 -15.96 -10.54 7.59
C PRO A 242 -17.32 -10.82 8.29
N PRO A 243 -18.27 -9.88 8.28
CA PRO A 243 -18.25 -8.58 7.60
C PRO A 243 -17.65 -7.44 8.42
N VAL A 244 -16.92 -7.71 9.51
CA VAL A 244 -16.42 -6.68 10.44
C VAL A 244 -15.30 -5.82 9.83
N ARG A 245 -14.60 -6.34 8.85
CA ARG A 245 -13.52 -5.65 8.12
C ARG A 245 -13.65 -5.84 6.61
N LEU A 246 -12.89 -5.04 5.86
CA LEU A 246 -12.71 -5.28 4.43
C LEU A 246 -12.14 -6.70 4.18
N ASP A 247 -12.71 -7.36 3.19
CA ASP A 247 -12.31 -8.70 2.74
C ASP A 247 -12.63 -8.87 1.25
N ARG A 248 -12.01 -9.85 0.61
CA ARG A 248 -12.26 -10.17 -0.81
C ARG A 248 -13.74 -10.43 -1.15
N SER A 249 -14.54 -10.84 -0.18
CA SER A 249 -15.98 -11.07 -0.38
C SER A 249 -16.79 -9.78 -0.55
N ALA A 250 -16.22 -8.60 -0.24
CA ALA A 250 -16.94 -7.32 -0.31
C ALA A 250 -17.17 -6.82 -1.75
N ALA A 251 -16.43 -7.31 -2.76
CA ALA A 251 -16.54 -6.89 -4.16
C ALA A 251 -16.16 -8.02 -5.12
N LYS A 252 -16.43 -7.82 -6.44
CA LYS A 252 -15.95 -8.75 -7.48
C LYS A 252 -14.42 -8.86 -7.52
N TYR A 253 -13.75 -7.75 -7.24
CA TYR A 253 -12.29 -7.67 -7.13
C TYR A 253 -11.90 -6.73 -5.98
N VAL A 254 -11.05 -7.21 -5.08
CA VAL A 254 -10.48 -6.43 -3.97
C VAL A 254 -8.98 -6.49 -4.06
N ASP A 255 -8.33 -5.34 -4.11
CA ASP A 255 -6.88 -5.22 -4.03
C ASP A 255 -6.46 -4.30 -2.89
N ILE A 256 -5.38 -4.66 -2.24
CA ILE A 256 -4.88 -3.98 -1.05
C ILE A 256 -3.44 -3.55 -1.29
N ILE A 257 -3.10 -2.35 -0.85
CA ILE A 257 -1.73 -1.85 -0.84
C ILE A 257 -1.30 -1.68 0.62
N HIS A 258 -0.40 -2.53 1.08
CA HIS A 258 0.13 -2.55 2.44
C HIS A 258 1.43 -1.77 2.50
N THR A 259 1.49 -0.72 3.30
CA THR A 259 2.69 0.13 3.41
C THR A 259 3.17 0.33 4.84
N ASP A 260 2.31 0.08 5.84
CA ASP A 260 2.62 0.24 7.27
C ASP A 260 2.14 -0.97 8.09
N SER A 261 2.32 -2.17 7.52
CA SER A 261 1.85 -3.46 8.04
C SER A 261 2.76 -4.03 9.14
N SER A 262 3.32 -3.21 9.99
CA SER A 262 3.94 -3.64 11.24
C SER A 262 2.85 -3.88 12.28
N GLN A 263 3.10 -4.79 13.25
CA GLN A 263 2.16 -4.94 14.36
C GLN A 263 1.98 -3.60 15.09
N PHE A 264 0.75 -3.26 15.50
CA PHE A 264 0.43 -2.01 16.17
C PHE A 264 1.33 -1.71 17.37
N ILE A 265 1.67 -2.73 18.18
CA ILE A 265 2.63 -2.61 19.29
C ILE A 265 4.05 -2.19 18.86
N ARG A 266 4.37 -2.30 17.58
CA ARG A 266 5.62 -1.85 16.95
C ARG A 266 5.48 -0.53 16.20
N GLY A 267 4.30 0.08 16.26
CA GLY A 267 4.00 1.37 15.66
C GLY A 267 3.37 1.34 14.28
N GLY A 268 3.01 0.17 13.74
CA GLY A 268 2.30 0.06 12.48
C GLY A 268 0.83 0.44 12.62
N LEU A 269 0.26 1.03 11.57
CA LEU A 269 -1.14 1.45 11.53
C LEU A 269 -1.97 0.59 10.59
N GLY A 270 -1.33 -0.09 9.62
CA GLY A 270 -1.96 -0.90 8.59
C GLY A 270 -2.07 -2.37 8.97
N ILE A 271 -3.12 -3.03 8.49
CA ILE A 271 -3.36 -4.46 8.72
C ILE A 271 -2.26 -5.32 8.08
N VAL A 272 -1.81 -6.34 8.82
CA VAL A 272 -0.74 -7.26 8.37
C VAL A 272 -1.28 -8.35 7.47
N GLU A 273 -2.51 -8.81 7.74
CA GLU A 273 -3.13 -9.93 7.05
C GLU A 273 -3.44 -9.61 5.59
N SER A 274 -3.23 -10.60 4.73
CA SER A 274 -3.67 -10.58 3.34
C SER A 274 -5.19 -10.76 3.29
N ILE A 275 -5.91 -9.73 2.85
CA ILE A 275 -7.37 -9.65 2.90
C ILE A 275 -8.03 -9.42 1.53
N GLY A 276 -7.23 -9.19 0.49
CA GLY A 276 -7.66 -8.96 -0.88
C GLY A 276 -7.66 -10.22 -1.75
N HIS A 277 -8.07 -10.09 -2.99
CA HIS A 277 -7.74 -11.02 -4.08
C HIS A 277 -6.27 -10.85 -4.49
N VAL A 278 -5.77 -9.62 -4.42
CA VAL A 278 -4.37 -9.27 -4.60
C VAL A 278 -3.96 -8.35 -3.46
N ASP A 279 -2.85 -8.69 -2.81
CA ASP A 279 -2.27 -7.89 -1.75
C ASP A 279 -0.85 -7.49 -2.17
N TYR A 280 -0.63 -6.19 -2.36
CA TYR A 280 0.66 -5.60 -2.74
C TYR A 280 1.41 -5.18 -1.48
N TYR A 281 2.66 -5.58 -1.36
CA TYR A 281 3.56 -5.22 -0.26
C TYR A 281 4.80 -4.48 -0.80
N PRO A 282 4.68 -3.18 -1.13
CA PRO A 282 5.85 -2.37 -1.49
C PRO A 282 6.88 -2.40 -0.36
N ASN A 283 8.14 -2.69 -0.70
CA ASN A 283 9.25 -2.74 0.26
C ASN A 283 9.00 -3.68 1.46
N GLY A 284 8.22 -4.75 1.24
CA GLY A 284 7.81 -5.68 2.30
C GLY A 284 6.60 -5.24 3.11
N GLY A 285 5.99 -4.09 2.79
CA GLY A 285 4.77 -3.59 3.40
C GLY A 285 4.95 -2.91 4.77
N THR A 286 6.17 -2.70 5.24
CA THR A 286 6.45 -2.16 6.57
C THR A 286 7.13 -0.79 6.51
N ASP A 287 8.43 -0.77 6.25
CA ASP A 287 9.24 0.44 6.22
C ASP A 287 9.38 0.95 4.78
N GLN A 288 8.93 2.16 4.52
CA GLN A 288 8.97 2.74 3.19
C GLN A 288 10.19 3.65 3.00
N PRO A 289 10.86 3.60 1.83
CA PRO A 289 11.97 4.50 1.53
C PRO A 289 11.57 5.96 1.74
N GLY A 290 12.47 6.73 2.38
CA GLY A 290 12.24 8.13 2.73
C GLY A 290 11.42 8.37 4.01
N CYS A 291 10.89 7.30 4.64
CA CYS A 291 10.21 7.38 5.93
C CYS A 291 11.10 7.07 7.15
N THR A 292 12.38 6.79 6.94
CA THR A 292 13.35 6.42 7.98
C THR A 292 13.95 7.62 8.73
N LYS A 293 13.50 8.84 8.45
CA LYS A 293 13.95 10.04 9.14
C LYS A 293 13.56 9.99 10.62
N GLY A 294 14.46 10.41 11.51
CA GLY A 294 14.14 10.53 12.92
C GLY A 294 13.04 11.57 13.19
N VAL A 295 12.27 11.41 14.25
CA VAL A 295 11.16 12.30 14.64
C VAL A 295 11.55 13.78 14.67
N PHE A 296 12.77 14.09 15.10
CA PHE A 296 13.28 15.48 15.11
C PHE A 296 13.36 16.12 13.73
N GLN A 297 13.69 15.35 12.69
CA GLN A 297 13.70 15.87 11.33
C GLN A 297 12.27 16.20 10.85
N TYR A 298 11.29 15.34 11.17
CA TYR A 298 9.88 15.63 10.85
C TYR A 298 9.34 16.85 11.58
N ILE A 299 9.74 17.08 12.84
CA ILE A 299 9.41 18.31 13.59
C ILE A 299 9.99 19.53 12.91
N LYS A 300 11.24 19.48 12.46
CA LYS A 300 11.90 20.54 11.69
C LYS A 300 11.17 20.79 10.37
N ASP A 301 10.86 19.74 9.61
CA ASP A 301 10.13 19.81 8.34
C ASP A 301 8.67 20.30 8.50
N ALA A 302 8.15 20.29 9.74
CA ALA A 302 6.86 20.85 10.13
C ALA A 302 6.96 22.26 10.75
N ASN A 303 7.96 23.04 10.38
CA ASN A 303 8.24 24.39 10.88
C ASN A 303 8.34 24.47 12.42
N GLY A 304 8.92 23.43 13.05
CA GLY A 304 9.10 23.34 14.51
C GLY A 304 7.84 22.90 15.28
N SER A 305 6.73 22.63 14.62
CA SER A 305 5.53 22.10 15.28
C SER A 305 5.76 20.66 15.71
N PHE A 306 5.89 20.45 17.03
CA PHE A 306 6.07 19.12 17.62
C PHE A 306 4.93 18.16 17.28
N PHE A 307 3.68 18.61 17.45
CA PHE A 307 2.50 17.78 17.18
C PHE A 307 2.41 17.36 15.71
N ASN A 308 2.58 18.31 14.77
CA ASN A 308 2.55 18.02 13.34
C ASN A 308 3.74 17.16 12.90
N GLY A 309 4.91 17.35 13.49
CA GLY A 309 6.08 16.54 13.20
C GLY A 309 5.92 15.09 13.66
N VAL A 310 5.40 14.87 14.88
CA VAL A 310 5.10 13.54 15.41
C VAL A 310 4.00 12.86 14.57
N LYS A 311 2.91 13.57 14.27
CA LYS A 311 1.83 13.04 13.40
C LYS A 311 2.39 12.60 12.05
N LYS A 312 3.22 13.43 11.41
CA LYS A 312 3.83 13.14 10.11
C LYS A 312 4.83 11.97 10.18
N TYR A 313 5.57 11.86 11.27
CA TYR A 313 6.46 10.73 11.52
C TYR A 313 5.69 9.41 11.62
N LEU A 314 4.65 9.37 12.44
CA LEU A 314 3.83 8.17 12.66
C LEU A 314 3.04 7.74 11.43
N SER A 315 2.65 8.68 10.58
CA SER A 315 1.84 8.40 9.37
C SER A 315 2.65 8.25 8.09
N CYS A 316 3.98 8.44 8.09
CA CYS A 316 4.78 8.46 6.87
C CYS A 316 4.62 7.18 6.03
N ASN A 317 4.81 6.01 6.63
CA ASN A 317 4.61 4.73 5.93
C ASN A 317 3.16 4.56 5.49
N HIS A 318 2.22 4.89 6.38
CA HIS A 318 0.79 4.74 6.14
C HIS A 318 0.29 5.54 4.93
N ILE A 319 0.74 6.78 4.77
CA ILE A 319 0.36 7.64 3.63
C ILE A 319 1.00 7.22 2.30
N ARG A 320 2.10 6.45 2.30
CA ARG A 320 2.72 5.95 1.06
C ARG A 320 1.76 5.15 0.20
N SER A 321 0.78 4.48 0.79
CA SER A 321 -0.21 3.70 0.06
C SER A 321 -0.97 4.52 -0.98
N HIS A 322 -1.47 5.70 -0.60
CA HIS A 322 -2.17 6.58 -1.55
C HIS A 322 -1.22 7.32 -2.49
N GLU A 323 0.03 7.59 -2.09
CA GLU A 323 1.02 8.19 -3.00
C GLU A 323 1.41 7.23 -4.13
N TYR A 324 1.66 5.95 -3.80
CA TYR A 324 1.97 4.92 -4.78
C TYR A 324 0.77 4.61 -5.69
N PHE A 325 -0.44 4.55 -5.11
CA PHE A 325 -1.65 4.35 -5.89
C PHE A 325 -1.87 5.49 -6.89
N LEU A 326 -1.74 6.75 -6.44
CA LEU A 326 -1.85 7.92 -7.30
C LEU A 326 -0.88 7.86 -8.48
N GLU A 327 0.39 7.49 -8.24
CA GLU A 327 1.38 7.35 -9.31
C GLU A 327 1.01 6.22 -10.29
N SER A 328 0.35 5.14 -9.81
CA SER A 328 -0.07 4.02 -10.64
C SER A 328 -1.24 4.33 -11.60
N ILE A 329 -1.98 5.41 -11.38
CA ILE A 329 -3.09 5.83 -12.24
C ILE A 329 -2.56 6.35 -13.57
N THR A 330 -1.49 7.14 -13.54
CA THR A 330 -0.92 7.76 -14.73
C THR A 330 0.15 6.85 -15.35
N PRO A 331 -0.03 6.39 -16.60
CA PRO A 331 0.99 5.59 -17.25
C PRO A 331 2.31 6.36 -17.36
N ASN A 332 3.38 5.78 -16.88
CA ASN A 332 4.74 6.30 -17.07
C ASN A 332 5.46 5.44 -18.11
N PRO A 333 5.75 5.98 -19.31
CA PRO A 333 6.43 5.21 -20.36
C PRO A 333 7.86 4.81 -19.99
N LYS A 334 8.48 5.54 -19.05
CA LYS A 334 9.85 5.29 -18.60
C LYS A 334 9.93 4.30 -17.44
N CYS A 335 8.83 4.03 -16.75
CA CYS A 335 8.81 3.09 -15.64
C CYS A 335 7.46 2.38 -15.53
N LYS A 336 7.47 1.06 -15.63
CA LYS A 336 6.31 0.22 -15.42
C LYS A 336 6.35 -0.28 -13.98
N PHE A 337 5.36 0.08 -13.16
CA PHE A 337 5.20 -0.53 -11.85
C PHE A 337 4.86 -2.01 -12.01
N VAL A 338 5.85 -2.88 -11.93
CA VAL A 338 5.68 -4.34 -12.02
C VAL A 338 5.93 -4.94 -10.64
N THR A 339 5.08 -5.89 -10.27
CA THR A 339 5.17 -6.65 -9.03
C THR A 339 5.41 -8.11 -9.31
N VAL A 340 5.98 -8.84 -8.35
CA VAL A 340 6.29 -10.26 -8.47
C VAL A 340 5.62 -11.04 -7.35
N SER A 341 4.99 -12.17 -7.70
CA SER A 341 4.46 -13.12 -6.73
C SER A 341 5.59 -13.89 -6.06
N CYS A 342 5.63 -13.85 -4.72
CA CYS A 342 6.64 -14.52 -3.93
C CYS A 342 6.07 -14.94 -2.56
N PRO A 343 6.57 -16.02 -1.92
CA PRO A 343 6.13 -16.42 -0.59
C PRO A 343 6.47 -15.41 0.50
N SER A 344 7.62 -14.72 0.38
CA SER A 344 8.05 -13.69 1.32
C SER A 344 8.85 -12.59 0.64
N PHE A 345 8.91 -11.41 1.28
CA PHE A 345 9.77 -10.31 0.82
C PHE A 345 11.25 -10.68 0.84
N GLN A 346 11.67 -11.49 1.81
CA GLN A 346 13.04 -11.98 1.89
C GLN A 346 13.38 -12.90 0.70
N ASP A 347 12.47 -13.79 0.29
CA ASP A 347 12.67 -14.63 -0.90
C ASP A 347 12.72 -13.80 -2.17
N PHE A 348 11.87 -12.75 -2.27
CA PHE A 348 11.90 -11.81 -3.38
C PHE A 348 13.23 -11.06 -3.44
N THR A 349 13.67 -10.41 -2.36
CA THR A 349 14.92 -9.64 -2.33
C THR A 349 16.17 -10.51 -2.49
N SER A 350 16.11 -11.78 -2.08
CA SER A 350 17.17 -12.76 -2.35
C SER A 350 17.17 -13.32 -3.79
N GLY A 351 16.19 -12.92 -4.63
CA GLY A 351 16.11 -13.31 -6.04
C GLY A 351 15.55 -14.71 -6.32
N LYS A 352 15.06 -15.44 -5.30
CA LYS A 352 14.58 -16.82 -5.45
C LYS A 352 13.34 -16.94 -6.34
N CYS A 353 12.48 -15.94 -6.37
CA CYS A 353 11.24 -15.89 -7.17
C CYS A 353 11.25 -14.76 -8.19
N PHE A 354 12.42 -14.43 -8.72
CA PHE A 354 12.56 -13.40 -9.76
C PHE A 354 12.13 -13.95 -11.13
N GLY A 355 11.28 -13.19 -11.83
CA GLY A 355 10.79 -13.51 -13.17
C GLY A 355 9.27 -13.67 -13.25
N CYS A 356 8.73 -13.32 -14.42
CA CYS A 356 7.28 -13.26 -14.64
C CYS A 356 6.64 -14.62 -14.99
N GLY A 357 7.42 -15.64 -15.32
CA GLY A 357 6.91 -16.89 -15.86
C GLY A 357 6.60 -16.79 -17.36
N LYS A 358 6.39 -17.94 -18.04
CA LYS A 358 6.18 -18.01 -19.49
C LYS A 358 4.97 -17.21 -19.97
N SER A 359 3.88 -17.19 -19.22
CA SER A 359 2.64 -16.44 -19.51
C SER A 359 2.55 -15.15 -18.71
N ARG A 360 3.64 -14.71 -18.09
CA ARG A 360 3.71 -13.56 -17.17
C ARG A 360 2.77 -13.67 -15.97
N GLU A 361 2.39 -14.87 -15.59
CA GLU A 361 1.43 -15.17 -14.51
C GLU A 361 1.92 -14.77 -13.10
N ASN A 362 3.24 -14.66 -12.91
CA ASN A 362 3.83 -14.28 -11.63
C ASN A 362 3.97 -12.77 -11.45
N CYS A 363 3.78 -11.97 -12.51
CA CYS A 363 3.91 -10.53 -12.47
C CYS A 363 2.57 -9.85 -12.72
N LEU A 364 2.29 -8.82 -11.92
CA LEU A 364 1.12 -7.98 -12.11
C LEU A 364 1.56 -6.51 -12.20
N PRO A 365 0.86 -5.67 -12.98
CA PRO A 365 0.96 -4.24 -12.81
C PRO A 365 0.48 -3.85 -11.40
N PHE A 366 1.20 -2.95 -10.77
CA PHE A 366 0.85 -2.45 -9.46
C PHE A 366 -0.36 -1.49 -9.52
N GLY A 367 -1.23 -1.55 -8.51
CA GLY A 367 -2.26 -0.56 -8.24
C GLY A 367 -3.36 -0.49 -9.32
N PHE A 368 -3.58 0.70 -9.88
CA PHE A 368 -4.76 1.00 -10.72
C PHE A 368 -4.94 0.03 -11.89
N ASN A 369 -3.88 -0.32 -12.58
CA ASN A 369 -3.91 -1.17 -13.77
C ASN A 369 -3.91 -2.69 -13.46
N GLY A 370 -3.77 -3.09 -12.20
CA GLY A 370 -3.65 -4.49 -11.79
C GLY A 370 -4.87 -5.34 -12.16
N ARG A 371 -6.09 -4.81 -12.00
CA ARG A 371 -7.34 -5.53 -12.28
C ARG A 371 -7.45 -6.05 -13.72
N LYS A 372 -7.21 -5.19 -14.71
CA LYS A 372 -7.32 -5.57 -16.12
C LYS A 372 -6.39 -6.74 -16.47
N TYR A 373 -5.20 -6.73 -15.88
CA TYR A 373 -4.23 -7.80 -16.08
C TYR A 373 -4.64 -9.08 -15.34
N TYR A 374 -5.12 -8.96 -14.11
CA TYR A 374 -5.65 -10.07 -13.32
C TYR A 374 -6.78 -10.79 -14.03
N GLU A 375 -7.77 -10.07 -14.52
CA GLU A 375 -8.92 -10.63 -15.24
C GLU A 375 -8.50 -11.32 -16.55
N LYS A 376 -7.56 -10.72 -17.30
CA LYS A 376 -7.10 -11.25 -18.59
C LYS A 376 -6.28 -12.53 -18.46
N HIS A 377 -5.40 -12.62 -17.47
CA HIS A 377 -4.38 -13.67 -17.37
C HIS A 377 -4.69 -14.75 -16.35
N LEU A 378 -5.49 -14.44 -15.33
CA LEU A 378 -5.71 -15.32 -14.20
C LEU A 378 -7.13 -15.89 -14.12
N GLY A 379 -8.10 -15.21 -14.72
CA GLY A 379 -9.48 -15.69 -14.86
C GLY A 379 -10.10 -16.23 -13.57
N ASN A 380 -11.04 -17.16 -13.72
CA ASN A 380 -11.79 -17.75 -12.59
C ASN A 380 -10.95 -18.64 -11.66
N LYS A 381 -9.74 -19.05 -12.07
CA LYS A 381 -8.89 -19.96 -11.30
C LYS A 381 -8.46 -19.41 -9.92
N TRP A 382 -8.46 -18.09 -9.76
CA TRP A 382 -7.84 -17.42 -8.61
C TRP A 382 -8.82 -16.71 -7.67
N ARG A 383 -10.12 -16.84 -7.88
CA ARG A 383 -11.14 -16.17 -7.05
C ARG A 383 -11.10 -16.56 -5.56
N HIS A 384 -10.49 -17.67 -5.22
CA HIS A 384 -10.50 -18.22 -3.87
C HIS A 384 -9.17 -18.09 -3.12
N THR A 385 -8.11 -17.61 -3.77
CA THR A 385 -6.77 -17.45 -3.17
C THR A 385 -6.30 -16.01 -3.26
N SER A 386 -5.76 -15.47 -2.18
CA SER A 386 -5.04 -14.19 -2.23
C SER A 386 -3.72 -14.36 -2.96
N ARG A 387 -3.34 -13.36 -3.77
CA ARG A 387 -2.02 -13.27 -4.39
C ARG A 387 -1.20 -12.19 -3.72
N ILE A 388 -0.14 -12.61 -3.08
CA ILE A 388 0.84 -11.70 -2.49
C ILE A 388 1.81 -11.25 -3.57
N GLN A 389 2.01 -9.94 -3.69
CA GLN A 389 2.84 -9.31 -4.70
C GLN A 389 3.83 -8.35 -4.07
N TYR A 390 5.09 -8.45 -4.44
CA TYR A 390 6.18 -7.60 -3.93
C TYR A 390 6.76 -6.72 -5.03
N LEU A 391 7.24 -5.55 -4.61
CA LEU A 391 8.04 -4.64 -5.42
C LEU A 391 8.91 -3.78 -4.50
N ILE A 392 9.97 -3.19 -5.06
CA ILE A 392 10.80 -2.19 -4.39
C ILE A 392 10.52 -0.84 -5.04
N THR A 393 10.33 0.18 -4.22
CA THR A 393 10.08 1.56 -4.68
C THR A 393 11.23 2.51 -4.34
N GLY A 394 11.24 3.68 -4.97
CA GLY A 394 12.16 4.75 -4.63
C GLY A 394 11.74 5.55 -3.41
N GLU A 395 12.66 6.35 -2.91
CA GLU A 395 12.45 7.28 -1.78
C GLU A 395 11.61 8.49 -2.19
N PHE A 396 11.81 9.00 -3.41
CA PHE A 396 11.18 10.20 -3.95
C PHE A 396 10.40 9.88 -5.21
N LYS A 397 9.45 10.75 -5.56
CA LYS A 397 8.74 10.70 -6.84
C LYS A 397 9.69 10.94 -8.02
N PRO A 398 9.59 10.14 -9.08
CA PRO A 398 8.73 8.97 -9.24
C PRO A 398 9.20 7.79 -8.37
N PHE A 399 8.25 7.18 -7.65
CA PHE A 399 8.54 6.04 -6.77
C PHE A 399 8.79 4.74 -7.53
N CYS A 400 8.25 4.64 -8.74
CA CYS A 400 8.45 3.50 -9.61
C CYS A 400 9.93 3.27 -9.91
N LYS A 401 10.41 2.03 -9.74
CA LYS A 401 11.77 1.59 -10.07
C LYS A 401 11.73 0.32 -10.90
N HIS A 402 12.78 0.08 -11.67
CA HIS A 402 13.03 -1.17 -12.37
C HIS A 402 13.79 -2.14 -11.47
N HIS A 403 13.44 -3.41 -11.55
CA HIS A 403 14.01 -4.46 -10.72
C HIS A 403 15.06 -5.25 -11.49
N TYR A 404 16.19 -5.48 -10.86
CA TYR A 404 17.29 -6.24 -11.42
C TYR A 404 17.72 -7.32 -10.44
N ARG A 405 17.72 -8.59 -10.90
CA ARG A 405 18.40 -9.66 -10.18
C ARG A 405 19.86 -9.65 -10.54
N ILE A 406 20.72 -9.49 -9.56
CA ILE A 406 22.16 -9.52 -9.72
C ILE A 406 22.69 -10.82 -9.12
N VAL A 407 23.46 -11.58 -9.89
CA VAL A 407 24.15 -12.80 -9.44
C VAL A 407 25.64 -12.58 -9.58
N VAL A 408 26.34 -12.60 -8.45
CA VAL A 408 27.80 -12.41 -8.37
C VAL A 408 28.46 -13.75 -8.08
N GLN A 409 29.37 -14.19 -8.93
CA GLN A 409 30.23 -15.33 -8.68
C GLN A 409 31.66 -14.90 -8.36
N VAL A 410 32.10 -15.17 -7.13
CA VAL A 410 33.47 -14.96 -6.71
C VAL A 410 34.39 -16.01 -7.34
N SER A 411 35.59 -15.65 -7.73
CA SER A 411 36.55 -16.55 -8.36
C SER A 411 37.01 -17.63 -7.38
N SER A 412 37.16 -18.86 -7.87
CA SER A 412 37.76 -19.98 -7.16
C SER A 412 39.21 -20.24 -7.60
N SER A 413 39.86 -19.28 -8.30
CA SER A 413 41.26 -19.38 -8.71
C SER A 413 42.19 -19.52 -7.52
N ASN A 414 43.41 -20.07 -7.77
CA ASN A 414 44.42 -20.21 -6.72
C ASN A 414 44.76 -18.88 -6.06
N MET A 415 44.80 -17.76 -6.84
CA MET A 415 45.04 -16.42 -6.30
C MET A 415 43.93 -15.99 -5.36
N SER A 416 42.64 -16.24 -5.71
CA SER A 416 41.52 -15.95 -4.85
C SER A 416 41.51 -16.75 -3.57
N LYS A 417 41.82 -18.05 -3.66
CA LYS A 417 41.92 -18.97 -2.50
C LYS A 417 43.04 -18.59 -1.55
N ILE A 418 44.22 -18.27 -2.09
CA ILE A 418 45.41 -17.85 -1.27
C ILE A 418 45.10 -16.52 -0.57
N HIS A 419 44.45 -15.59 -1.26
CA HIS A 419 44.08 -14.31 -0.67
C HIS A 419 43.01 -14.47 0.43
N GLY A 420 42.11 -15.43 0.26
CA GLY A 420 40.99 -15.69 1.16
C GLY A 420 39.77 -14.81 0.83
N GLY A 421 38.72 -14.93 1.66
CA GLY A 421 37.50 -14.11 1.53
C GLY A 421 37.69 -12.72 2.09
N GLU A 422 36.77 -11.80 1.69
CA GLU A 422 36.78 -10.41 2.10
C GLU A 422 35.42 -9.94 2.58
N ILE A 423 35.40 -9.07 3.58
CA ILE A 423 34.17 -8.45 4.07
C ILE A 423 33.99 -7.09 3.41
N GLY A 424 32.79 -6.81 2.92
CA GLY A 424 32.49 -5.51 2.30
C GLY A 424 31.15 -5.47 1.62
N GLN A 425 30.91 -4.37 0.93
CA GLN A 425 29.70 -4.15 0.14
C GLN A 425 30.04 -3.84 -1.32
N LEU A 426 29.28 -4.45 -2.22
CA LEU A 426 29.39 -4.22 -3.66
C LEU A 426 28.37 -3.15 -4.07
N TYR A 427 28.79 -2.23 -4.94
CA TYR A 427 27.92 -1.19 -5.54
C TYR A 427 27.94 -1.33 -7.05
N PHE A 428 26.76 -1.42 -7.63
CA PHE A 428 26.57 -1.62 -9.07
C PHE A 428 26.06 -0.33 -9.73
N THR A 429 26.73 0.08 -10.81
CA THR A 429 26.22 1.06 -11.76
C THR A 429 25.96 0.35 -13.07
N MET A 430 24.72 0.29 -13.52
CA MET A 430 24.34 -0.34 -14.78
C MET A 430 24.44 0.67 -15.93
N HIS A 431 25.02 0.24 -17.04
CA HIS A 431 25.18 1.03 -18.25
C HIS A 431 24.38 0.42 -19.41
N GLY A 432 23.66 1.27 -20.13
CA GLY A 432 22.89 0.88 -21.29
C GLY A 432 22.86 1.99 -22.34
N THR A 433 22.11 1.79 -23.43
CA THR A 433 22.02 2.74 -24.53
C THR A 433 20.58 2.88 -25.03
N THR A 434 20.18 4.10 -25.40
CA THR A 434 18.96 4.38 -26.13
C THR A 434 19.29 5.34 -27.27
N ASP A 435 18.94 4.99 -28.50
CA ASP A 435 19.18 5.82 -29.69
C ASP A 435 20.63 6.31 -29.81
N GLY A 436 21.60 5.44 -29.48
CA GLY A 436 23.03 5.75 -29.49
C GLY A 436 23.52 6.61 -28.33
N ARG A 437 22.65 7.02 -27.41
CA ARG A 437 23.03 7.76 -26.20
C ARG A 437 23.23 6.81 -25.03
N GLY A 438 24.34 6.98 -24.30
CA GLY A 438 24.64 6.23 -23.09
C GLY A 438 23.74 6.67 -21.92
N HIS A 439 23.22 5.68 -21.20
CA HIS A 439 22.49 5.85 -19.94
C HIS A 439 23.19 5.07 -18.84
N LYS A 440 23.21 5.59 -17.62
CA LYS A 440 23.70 4.89 -16.45
C LYS A 440 22.80 5.13 -15.24
N THR A 441 22.74 4.13 -14.36
CA THR A 441 22.06 4.29 -13.06
C THR A 441 22.94 5.05 -12.06
N ASN A 442 22.33 5.48 -10.96
CA ASN A 442 23.09 5.75 -9.75
C ASN A 442 23.65 4.43 -9.18
N PRO A 443 24.76 4.48 -8.43
CA PRO A 443 25.27 3.29 -7.75
C PRO A 443 24.24 2.68 -6.81
N VAL A 444 23.99 1.38 -6.92
CA VAL A 444 23.05 0.62 -6.08
C VAL A 444 23.81 -0.36 -5.23
N GLY A 445 23.58 -0.32 -3.92
CA GLY A 445 24.20 -1.26 -2.98
C GLY A 445 23.63 -2.67 -3.16
N PHE A 446 24.54 -3.64 -3.10
CA PHE A 446 24.26 -5.07 -3.11
C PHE A 446 24.50 -5.68 -1.71
N VAL A 447 24.33 -6.99 -1.55
CA VAL A 447 24.51 -7.69 -0.29
C VAL A 447 25.84 -7.31 0.38
N SER A 448 25.76 -6.83 1.61
CA SER A 448 26.91 -6.58 2.47
C SER A 448 27.24 -7.84 3.25
N GLY A 449 28.52 -8.14 3.44
CA GLY A 449 28.95 -9.26 4.24
C GLY A 449 30.28 -9.85 3.79
N PHE A 450 30.52 -11.09 4.21
CA PHE A 450 31.72 -11.83 3.86
C PHE A 450 31.53 -12.53 2.51
N HIS A 451 32.47 -12.30 1.60
CA HIS A 451 32.51 -12.89 0.26
C HIS A 451 33.63 -13.88 0.14
N GLU A 452 33.32 -15.17 0.16
CA GLU A 452 34.31 -16.26 0.13
C GLU A 452 34.72 -16.63 -1.31
N PRO A 453 35.94 -17.16 -1.51
CA PRO A 453 36.39 -17.70 -2.80
C PRO A 453 35.44 -18.79 -3.32
N GLY A 454 34.96 -18.66 -4.56
CA GLY A 454 34.01 -19.59 -5.16
C GLY A 454 32.54 -19.34 -4.77
N GLY A 455 32.28 -18.43 -3.84
CA GLY A 455 30.92 -18.11 -3.37
C GLY A 455 30.02 -17.55 -4.47
N LEU A 456 28.71 -17.81 -4.34
CA LEU A 456 27.65 -17.30 -5.22
C LEU A 456 26.69 -16.46 -4.38
N TYR A 457 26.55 -15.18 -4.76
CA TYR A 457 25.70 -14.21 -4.06
C TYR A 457 24.65 -13.68 -5.01
N MET A 458 23.42 -13.58 -4.53
CA MET A 458 22.27 -13.17 -5.34
C MET A 458 21.38 -12.22 -4.56
N ALA A 459 20.91 -11.16 -5.22
CA ALA A 459 19.92 -10.25 -4.66
C ALA A 459 19.14 -9.55 -5.77
N VAL A 460 17.96 -9.03 -5.42
CA VAL A 460 17.20 -8.10 -6.23
C VAL A 460 17.50 -6.68 -5.75
N VAL A 461 17.85 -5.82 -6.69
CA VAL A 461 17.98 -4.37 -6.47
C VAL A 461 17.01 -3.63 -7.36
N ALA A 462 16.63 -2.42 -6.95
CA ALA A 462 15.76 -1.56 -7.73
C ALA A 462 16.43 -0.21 -8.00
N THR A 463 16.35 0.24 -9.25
CA THR A 463 16.95 1.51 -9.67
C THR A 463 16.20 2.08 -10.88
N ASP A 464 16.68 3.19 -11.44
CA ASP A 464 16.12 3.76 -12.64
C ASP A 464 16.29 2.82 -13.85
N SER A 465 15.41 2.93 -14.84
CA SER A 465 15.47 2.13 -16.06
C SER A 465 16.75 2.39 -16.82
N VAL A 466 17.42 1.31 -17.24
CA VAL A 466 18.52 1.38 -18.18
C VAL A 466 18.13 0.52 -19.39
N PRO A 467 17.76 1.15 -20.50
CA PRO A 467 17.43 0.42 -21.71
C PRO A 467 18.69 -0.21 -22.33
N HIS A 468 18.52 -1.43 -22.86
CA HIS A 468 19.59 -2.18 -23.53
C HIS A 468 20.89 -2.24 -22.74
N LEU A 469 20.90 -3.06 -21.68
CA LEU A 469 22.07 -3.29 -20.83
C LEU A 469 23.31 -3.67 -21.65
N ARG A 470 24.43 -2.97 -21.43
CA ARG A 470 25.69 -3.15 -22.17
C ARG A 470 26.87 -3.48 -21.28
N ALA A 471 26.91 -2.90 -20.08
CA ALA A 471 28.01 -3.04 -19.18
C ALA A 471 27.57 -2.83 -17.72
N VAL A 472 28.40 -3.26 -16.80
CA VAL A 472 28.25 -3.02 -15.37
C VAL A 472 29.53 -2.45 -14.83
N GLU A 473 29.45 -1.29 -14.18
CA GLU A 473 30.54 -0.77 -13.37
C GLU A 473 30.33 -1.24 -11.94
N LEU A 474 31.36 -1.84 -11.36
CA LEU A 474 31.33 -2.38 -10.01
C LEU A 474 32.37 -1.70 -9.16
N GLU A 475 31.96 -1.20 -8.01
CA GLU A 475 32.81 -0.71 -6.94
C GLU A 475 32.63 -1.63 -5.72
N TRP A 476 33.74 -2.08 -5.13
CA TRP A 476 33.71 -2.80 -3.88
C TRP A 476 34.27 -1.91 -2.76
N ARG A 477 33.55 -1.84 -1.64
CA ARG A 477 33.96 -1.09 -0.46
C ARG A 477 34.17 -2.04 0.69
N TYR A 478 35.38 -2.07 1.17
CA TYR A 478 35.78 -2.85 2.35
C TYR A 478 35.11 -2.30 3.61
N ASN A 479 34.59 -3.18 4.43
CA ASN A 479 33.91 -2.82 5.67
C ASN A 479 34.65 -3.43 6.87
N SER A 480 35.65 -2.73 7.41
CA SER A 480 36.34 -3.13 8.64
C SER A 480 35.50 -2.77 9.87
N SER A 481 35.48 -3.65 10.85
CA SER A 481 34.87 -3.41 12.17
C SER A 481 35.95 -3.21 13.22
N LEU A 482 35.86 -2.11 13.95
CA LEU A 482 36.76 -1.82 15.09
C LEU A 482 36.63 -2.90 16.20
N PHE A 483 35.46 -3.57 16.27
CA PHE A 483 35.17 -4.60 17.28
C PHE A 483 35.47 -6.02 16.82
N ASN A 484 35.89 -6.20 15.56
CA ASN A 484 36.26 -7.52 15.02
C ASN A 484 37.67 -7.49 14.41
N PRO A 485 38.73 -7.90 15.16
CA PRO A 485 40.10 -7.90 14.67
C PRO A 485 40.33 -8.77 13.42
N LEU A 486 39.48 -9.77 13.19
CA LEU A 486 39.56 -10.62 11.99
C LEU A 486 39.28 -9.84 10.69
N THR A 487 38.61 -8.66 10.80
CA THR A 487 38.40 -7.76 9.67
C THR A 487 39.60 -6.80 9.46
N TRP A 488 40.62 -6.79 10.31
CA TRP A 488 41.77 -5.90 10.17
C TRP A 488 42.79 -6.53 9.23
N ARG A 489 42.85 -6.06 8.01
CA ARG A 489 43.84 -6.50 7.01
C ARG A 489 45.15 -5.70 7.17
N ILE A 490 45.93 -6.06 8.21
CA ILE A 490 47.20 -5.36 8.56
C ILE A 490 48.31 -5.67 7.55
N LEU A 491 48.32 -6.88 6.98
CA LEU A 491 49.41 -7.36 6.13
C LEU A 491 49.04 -7.53 4.65
N ALA A 492 47.79 -7.36 4.28
CA ALA A 492 47.34 -7.59 2.90
C ALA A 492 46.38 -6.49 2.47
N THR A 493 46.58 -5.91 1.29
CA THR A 493 45.64 -4.95 0.71
C THR A 493 44.32 -5.62 0.39
N PRO A 494 43.20 -5.14 0.94
CA PRO A 494 41.88 -5.72 0.68
C PRO A 494 41.55 -5.71 -0.81
N ARG A 495 41.12 -6.84 -1.36
CA ARG A 495 40.74 -7.02 -2.75
C ARG A 495 39.87 -8.24 -2.94
N ILE A 496 38.92 -8.18 -3.89
CA ILE A 496 38.03 -9.30 -4.22
C ILE A 496 38.28 -9.76 -5.66
N TYR A 497 38.35 -11.07 -5.86
CA TYR A 497 38.47 -11.70 -7.18
C TYR A 497 37.13 -12.18 -7.66
N LEU A 498 36.60 -11.62 -8.74
CA LEU A 498 35.34 -12.04 -9.32
C LEU A 498 35.55 -12.94 -10.53
N LYS A 499 34.63 -13.87 -10.74
CA LYS A 499 34.57 -14.68 -11.94
C LYS A 499 33.66 -14.02 -12.97
N LYS A 500 32.40 -13.85 -12.63
CA LYS A 500 31.39 -13.22 -13.50
C LYS A 500 30.26 -12.61 -12.69
N ILE A 501 29.53 -11.72 -13.34
CA ILE A 501 28.30 -11.14 -12.83
C ILE A 501 27.22 -11.33 -13.89
N THR A 502 26.05 -11.79 -13.48
CA THR A 502 24.85 -11.84 -14.33
C THR A 502 23.84 -10.84 -13.81
N VAL A 503 23.33 -10.00 -14.68
CA VAL A 503 22.26 -9.02 -14.39
C VAL A 503 21.06 -9.34 -15.25
N GLU A 504 19.92 -9.53 -14.64
CA GLU A 504 18.63 -9.81 -15.30
C GLU A 504 17.63 -8.72 -14.93
N ALA A 505 17.03 -8.09 -15.92
CA ALA A 505 15.99 -7.08 -15.74
C ALA A 505 14.60 -7.73 -15.77
N LEU A 506 13.74 -7.39 -14.81
CA LEU A 506 12.40 -7.98 -14.67
C LEU A 506 11.45 -7.50 -15.77
N GLU A 507 11.44 -6.19 -16.04
CA GLU A 507 10.41 -5.52 -16.83
C GLU A 507 10.48 -5.83 -18.31
N ASN A 508 11.69 -5.99 -18.83
CA ASN A 508 11.96 -6.27 -20.26
C ASN A 508 12.62 -7.64 -20.51
N GLU A 509 12.89 -8.41 -19.43
CA GLU A 509 13.48 -9.76 -19.49
C GLU A 509 14.88 -9.80 -20.15
N GLU A 510 15.55 -8.65 -20.24
CA GLU A 510 16.94 -8.58 -20.68
C GLU A 510 17.88 -9.22 -19.65
N SER A 511 18.89 -9.93 -20.17
CA SER A 511 19.93 -10.51 -19.32
C SER A 511 21.30 -10.32 -19.95
N ILE A 512 22.27 -9.89 -19.14
CA ILE A 512 23.67 -9.85 -19.56
C ILE A 512 24.57 -10.55 -18.54
N THR A 513 25.64 -11.15 -19.04
CA THR A 513 26.73 -11.64 -18.21
C THR A 513 27.99 -10.85 -18.55
N VAL A 514 28.65 -10.31 -17.53
CA VAL A 514 29.85 -9.48 -17.64
C VAL A 514 30.98 -10.04 -16.78
N CYS A 515 32.21 -9.78 -17.17
CA CYS A 515 33.39 -10.30 -16.49
C CYS A 515 34.44 -9.19 -16.27
N PRO A 516 35.31 -9.30 -15.26
CA PRO A 516 36.42 -8.38 -15.06
C PRO A 516 37.46 -8.55 -16.16
N LYS A 517 38.05 -7.45 -16.61
CA LYS A 517 39.12 -7.46 -17.62
C LYS A 517 40.32 -8.22 -17.06
N TRP A 518 40.78 -9.23 -17.79
CA TRP A 518 42.00 -10.02 -17.43
C TRP A 518 41.95 -10.62 -16.01
N GLN A 519 40.78 -10.97 -15.49
CA GLN A 519 40.61 -11.44 -14.12
C GLN A 519 41.21 -10.52 -13.04
N LYS A 520 41.36 -9.23 -13.36
CA LYS A 520 41.92 -8.25 -12.45
C LYS A 520 41.05 -8.14 -11.18
N PRO A 521 41.68 -8.26 -9.97
CA PRO A 521 40.91 -8.10 -8.74
C PRO A 521 40.37 -6.67 -8.59
N LEU A 522 39.24 -6.55 -7.92
CA LEU A 522 38.71 -5.27 -7.46
C LEU A 522 39.47 -4.84 -6.22
N ALA A 523 40.04 -3.63 -6.30
CA ALA A 523 40.62 -2.97 -5.14
C ALA A 523 39.54 -2.16 -4.39
N ASN A 524 39.75 -1.94 -3.10
CA ASN A 524 38.83 -1.18 -2.27
C ASN A 524 38.59 0.24 -2.81
N GLY A 525 37.33 0.60 -3.04
CA GLY A 525 36.88 1.92 -3.49
C GLY A 525 37.25 2.26 -4.93
N VAL A 526 37.75 1.29 -5.74
CA VAL A 526 38.13 1.53 -7.13
C VAL A 526 37.08 0.93 -8.06
N PRO A 527 36.27 1.76 -8.78
CA PRO A 527 35.31 1.27 -9.76
C PRO A 527 35.98 0.53 -10.93
N GLN A 528 35.39 -0.56 -11.37
CA GLN A 528 35.85 -1.31 -12.53
C GLN A 528 34.69 -1.60 -13.50
N LEU A 529 34.86 -1.18 -14.75
CA LEU A 529 33.89 -1.49 -15.81
C LEU A 529 34.07 -2.93 -16.28
N MET A 530 32.95 -3.68 -16.31
CA MET A 530 32.86 -5.05 -16.78
C MET A 530 31.94 -5.12 -17.98
N ILE A 531 32.34 -5.87 -19.00
CA ILE A 531 31.61 -6.03 -20.27
C ILE A 531 31.52 -7.50 -20.66
N PRO A 532 30.55 -7.89 -21.49
CA PRO A 532 30.37 -9.28 -21.92
C PRO A 532 31.58 -9.86 -22.65
N SER A 533 32.26 -9.07 -23.49
CA SER A 533 33.42 -9.52 -24.26
C SER A 533 34.61 -10.00 -23.42
N TYR A 534 34.70 -9.54 -22.16
CA TYR A 534 35.77 -10.00 -21.26
C TYR A 534 35.55 -11.43 -20.75
N CYS A 535 34.32 -11.97 -20.89
CA CYS A 535 34.02 -13.36 -20.49
C CYS A 535 34.59 -14.41 -21.43
N GLN A 536 35.10 -14.04 -22.60
CA GLN A 536 35.71 -14.96 -23.57
C GLN A 536 37.06 -15.53 -23.10
N TYR A 537 37.64 -14.98 -22.05
CA TYR A 537 38.94 -15.38 -21.48
C TYR A 537 38.81 -16.24 -20.23
N PHE A 538 37.67 -16.87 -19.97
CA PHE A 538 37.39 -17.73 -18.83
C PHE A 538 37.16 -19.18 -19.23
#